data_eb7f9a12f2a2ceecf8018500a911fb42
#
_entry.id   eb7f9a12f2a2ceecf8018500a911fb42
#
_cell.length_a   1.000
_cell.length_b   1.000
_cell.length_c   1.000
_cell.angle_alpha   90.00
_cell.angle_beta   90.00
_cell.angle_gamma   90.00
#
_symmetry.space_group_name_H-M   'P 1'
#
loop_
_entity.id
_entity.type
_entity.pdbx_description
1 polymer ?
#
loop_
_entity_poly.entity_id
_entity_poly.type
_entity_poly.pdbx_seq_one_letter_code
_entity_poly.pdbx_strand_id
1 'polypeptide(L)'
;MSVKISFQHVNKVFNIKQGNEKNSQIQFTALHDINLEVKKGEFMVIVGPSGCGKSTLLDLLGGLTKPTSGKILIDGKSITGPNLDRGIVFQQYALFPWKTAQANIEFGLEAKGISKSERSERAKYYLSLVGLSGFENRYPHELSGGMKQRIAIARSLAYDPDILLMDEPFAALDAQTRETLQSELLSIWEKTKKTIVFITHGIDEAVYLGQRVAVMTSRPGQIKQVIDVPFDSRASEEDLRSNQEFSEIRHRIWALLREEVLKAQELERNKHLSTSYKNLSKKEVIARG
;
A
#
# COMPACT_ATOMS: atom_id res chain seq x y z
N MET A 1 -21.42 2.80 -10.40
CA MET A 1 -20.82 3.24 -9.12
C MET A 1 -20.09 4.55 -9.34
N SER A 2 -20.16 5.50 -8.38
CA SER A 2 -19.46 6.80 -8.48
C SER A 2 -17.97 6.66 -8.22
N VAL A 3 -17.16 7.56 -8.80
CA VAL A 3 -15.72 7.64 -8.54
C VAL A 3 -15.48 8.20 -7.14
N LYS A 4 -14.71 7.49 -6.31
CA LYS A 4 -14.31 7.93 -4.96
C LYS A 4 -12.96 8.63 -5.00
N ILE A 5 -11.99 8.08 -5.74
CA ILE A 5 -10.62 8.59 -5.86
C ILE A 5 -10.30 8.79 -7.34
N SER A 6 -9.71 9.94 -7.70
CA SER A 6 -9.25 10.22 -9.06
C SER A 6 -7.84 10.80 -9.04
N PHE A 7 -6.91 10.13 -9.69
CA PHE A 7 -5.59 10.65 -10.01
C PHE A 7 -5.63 11.23 -11.42
N GLN A 8 -5.24 12.49 -11.58
CA GLN A 8 -5.29 13.23 -12.85
C GLN A 8 -3.92 13.80 -13.18
N HIS A 9 -3.22 13.17 -14.13
CA HIS A 9 -1.89 13.54 -14.61
C HIS A 9 -0.87 13.75 -13.48
N VAL A 10 -0.90 12.86 -12.45
CA VAL A 10 -0.10 13.02 -11.25
C VAL A 10 1.35 12.64 -11.50
N ASN A 11 2.25 13.57 -11.19
CA ASN A 11 3.69 13.38 -11.25
C ASN A 11 4.32 13.61 -9.88
N LYS A 12 5.37 12.81 -9.56
CA LYS A 12 6.18 13.01 -8.36
C LYS A 12 7.67 12.92 -8.69
N VAL A 13 8.35 14.03 -8.46
CA VAL A 13 9.81 14.16 -8.62
C VAL A 13 10.40 14.47 -7.25
N PHE A 14 11.46 13.79 -6.88
CA PHE A 14 12.28 14.06 -5.70
C PHE A 14 13.60 14.71 -6.11
N ASN A 15 14.05 15.70 -5.36
CA ASN A 15 15.38 16.30 -5.49
C ASN A 15 16.29 15.64 -4.45
N ILE A 16 17.27 14.87 -4.91
CA ILE A 16 18.23 14.16 -4.07
C ILE A 16 19.57 14.89 -4.13
N LYS A 17 20.12 15.27 -2.97
CA LYS A 17 21.47 15.82 -2.88
C LYS A 17 22.49 14.71 -3.10
N GLN A 18 23.43 14.91 -4.03
CA GLN A 18 24.51 13.96 -4.29
C GLN A 18 25.80 14.43 -3.61
N GLY A 19 26.23 13.70 -2.57
CA GLY A 19 27.52 13.93 -1.91
C GLY A 19 27.69 15.29 -1.19
N ASN A 20 28.95 15.61 -0.83
CA ASN A 20 29.32 16.84 -0.12
C ASN A 20 29.45 18.10 -1.02
N GLU A 21 29.18 18.01 -2.31
CA GLU A 21 29.22 19.16 -3.19
C GLU A 21 27.95 19.99 -3.04
N LYS A 22 28.11 21.24 -2.63
CA LYS A 22 27.00 22.15 -2.24
C LYS A 22 25.91 22.39 -3.30
N ASN A 23 26.08 21.95 -4.55
CA ASN A 23 25.16 22.29 -5.66
C ASN A 23 24.75 21.11 -6.56
N SER A 24 25.11 19.86 -6.30
CA SER A 24 24.67 18.75 -7.16
C SER A 24 23.35 18.15 -6.67
N GLN A 25 22.23 18.60 -7.25
CA GLN A 25 20.91 18.01 -7.07
C GLN A 25 20.62 17.09 -8.26
N ILE A 26 20.31 15.82 -7.98
CA ILE A 26 19.78 14.90 -8.99
C ILE A 26 18.26 14.86 -8.85
N GLN A 27 17.57 15.11 -9.95
CA GLN A 27 16.13 14.90 -10.01
C GLN A 27 15.83 13.44 -10.24
N PHE A 28 14.92 12.91 -9.43
CA PHE A 28 14.50 11.53 -9.45
C PHE A 28 12.97 11.47 -9.63
N THR A 29 12.53 11.06 -10.82
CA THR A 29 11.11 10.88 -11.12
C THR A 29 10.66 9.53 -10.55
N ALA A 30 9.84 9.58 -9.51
CA ALA A 30 9.24 8.39 -8.90
C ALA A 30 7.97 7.96 -9.64
N LEU A 31 7.09 8.92 -9.94
CA LEU A 31 5.83 8.70 -10.64
C LEU A 31 5.72 9.66 -11.81
N HIS A 32 5.20 9.17 -12.94
CA HIS A 32 5.01 9.94 -14.15
C HIS A 32 3.62 9.69 -14.71
N ASP A 33 2.87 10.77 -14.92
CA ASP A 33 1.55 10.79 -15.55
C ASP A 33 0.58 9.71 -15.04
N ILE A 34 0.43 9.63 -13.71
CA ILE A 34 -0.52 8.69 -13.10
C ILE A 34 -1.94 9.16 -13.37
N ASN A 35 -2.70 8.31 -14.07
CA ASN A 35 -4.14 8.45 -14.29
C ASN A 35 -4.81 7.17 -13.80
N LEU A 36 -5.62 7.27 -12.73
CA LEU A 36 -6.30 6.13 -12.11
C LEU A 36 -7.56 6.60 -11.40
N GLU A 37 -8.64 5.85 -11.58
CA GLU A 37 -9.88 6.05 -10.85
C GLU A 37 -10.20 4.83 -10.00
N VAL A 38 -10.62 5.07 -8.75
CA VAL A 38 -11.13 4.05 -7.82
C VAL A 38 -12.58 4.37 -7.50
N LYS A 39 -13.46 3.38 -7.65
CA LYS A 39 -14.89 3.54 -7.41
C LYS A 39 -15.20 3.50 -5.91
N LYS A 40 -16.32 4.08 -5.51
CA LYS A 40 -16.79 4.02 -4.11
C LYS A 40 -17.09 2.57 -3.71
N GLY A 41 -16.53 2.15 -2.56
CA GLY A 41 -16.69 0.78 -2.04
C GLY A 41 -15.85 -0.26 -2.77
N GLU A 42 -14.98 0.14 -3.70
CA GLU A 42 -14.13 -0.78 -4.46
C GLU A 42 -12.93 -1.24 -3.63
N PHE A 43 -12.54 -2.51 -3.84
CA PHE A 43 -11.26 -3.04 -3.44
C PHE A 43 -10.29 -2.99 -4.63
N MET A 44 -9.52 -1.91 -4.73
CA MET A 44 -8.49 -1.72 -5.76
C MET A 44 -7.15 -2.24 -5.27
N VAL A 45 -6.51 -3.12 -6.03
CA VAL A 45 -5.15 -3.57 -5.73
C VAL A 45 -4.16 -2.95 -6.72
N ILE A 46 -3.00 -2.54 -6.23
CA ILE A 46 -1.90 -1.99 -7.03
C ILE A 46 -0.71 -2.93 -6.92
N VAL A 47 -0.24 -3.42 -8.05
CA VAL A 47 0.95 -4.29 -8.15
C VAL A 47 2.01 -3.65 -9.04
N GLY A 48 3.28 -4.01 -8.81
CA GLY A 48 4.38 -3.50 -9.62
C GLY A 48 5.73 -3.92 -9.06
N PRO A 49 6.83 -3.77 -9.82
CA PRO A 49 8.18 -4.09 -9.36
C PRO A 49 8.59 -3.33 -8.10
N SER A 50 9.57 -3.85 -7.36
CA SER A 50 10.14 -3.11 -6.23
C SER A 50 10.70 -1.76 -6.69
N GLY A 51 10.44 -0.71 -5.90
CA GLY A 51 10.91 0.64 -6.18
C GLY A 51 10.22 1.36 -7.35
N CYS A 52 9.12 0.85 -7.91
CA CYS A 52 8.38 1.52 -8.99
C CYS A 52 7.54 2.72 -8.53
N GLY A 53 7.40 2.95 -7.21
CA GLY A 53 6.68 4.11 -6.69
C GLY A 53 5.34 3.81 -6.02
N LYS A 54 5.00 2.54 -5.74
CA LYS A 54 3.73 2.15 -5.08
C LYS A 54 3.51 2.87 -3.75
N SER A 55 4.48 2.79 -2.84
CA SER A 55 4.40 3.50 -1.54
C SER A 55 4.33 5.02 -1.72
N THR A 56 5.06 5.58 -2.72
CA THR A 56 4.95 7.00 -3.06
C THR A 56 3.53 7.38 -3.50
N LEU A 57 2.87 6.53 -4.29
CA LEU A 57 1.49 6.74 -4.71
C LEU A 57 0.54 6.73 -3.51
N LEU A 58 0.75 5.80 -2.56
CA LEU A 58 -0.01 5.71 -1.33
C LEU A 58 0.22 6.92 -0.42
N ASP A 59 1.48 7.38 -0.28
CA ASP A 59 1.82 8.60 0.49
C ASP A 59 1.13 9.85 -0.08
N LEU A 60 1.08 9.96 -1.41
CA LEU A 60 0.36 11.05 -2.07
C LEU A 60 -1.14 10.99 -1.77
N LEU A 61 -1.76 9.79 -1.87
CA LEU A 61 -3.17 9.58 -1.58
C LEU A 61 -3.47 9.78 -0.09
N GLY A 62 -2.56 9.36 0.80
CA GLY A 62 -2.63 9.63 2.23
C GLY A 62 -2.50 11.11 2.62
N GLY A 63 -2.03 11.94 1.69
CA GLY A 63 -1.72 13.36 1.95
C GLY A 63 -0.44 13.58 2.74
N LEU A 64 0.41 12.54 2.90
CA LEU A 64 1.69 12.61 3.60
C LEU A 64 2.75 13.38 2.80
N THR A 65 2.59 13.40 1.49
CA THR A 65 3.41 14.20 0.57
C THR A 65 2.53 14.82 -0.53
N LYS A 66 3.03 15.87 -1.20
CA LYS A 66 2.30 16.54 -2.28
C LYS A 66 2.81 16.08 -3.64
N PRO A 67 1.96 16.00 -4.68
CA PRO A 67 2.41 15.77 -6.04
C PRO A 67 3.26 16.96 -6.52
N THR A 68 4.18 16.72 -7.45
CA THR A 68 4.94 17.78 -8.12
C THR A 68 4.08 18.50 -9.16
N SER A 69 3.21 17.75 -9.85
CA SER A 69 2.16 18.28 -10.75
C SER A 69 0.99 17.29 -10.82
N GLY A 70 -0.11 17.71 -11.42
CA GLY A 70 -1.36 16.98 -11.47
C GLY A 70 -2.20 17.16 -10.21
N LYS A 71 -3.29 16.39 -10.09
CA LYS A 71 -4.25 16.51 -8.98
C LYS A 71 -4.69 15.12 -8.52
N ILE A 72 -4.93 15.00 -7.20
CA ILE A 72 -5.58 13.83 -6.60
C ILE A 72 -6.86 14.31 -5.94
N LEU A 73 -7.97 13.74 -6.34
CA LEU A 73 -9.30 14.10 -5.86
C LEU A 73 -9.89 12.95 -5.05
N ILE A 74 -10.54 13.26 -3.94
CA ILE A 74 -11.42 12.38 -3.17
C ILE A 74 -12.80 13.03 -3.16
N ASP A 75 -13.84 12.31 -3.65
CA ASP A 75 -15.19 12.85 -3.83
C ASP A 75 -15.18 14.20 -4.59
N GLY A 76 -14.33 14.32 -5.62
CA GLY A 76 -14.17 15.53 -6.44
C GLY A 76 -13.39 16.67 -5.77
N LYS A 77 -12.92 16.52 -4.52
CA LYS A 77 -12.17 17.54 -3.78
C LYS A 77 -10.68 17.21 -3.74
N SER A 78 -9.82 18.20 -4.00
CA SER A 78 -8.37 18.02 -3.95
C SER A 78 -7.88 17.71 -2.54
N ILE A 79 -6.92 16.77 -2.44
CA ILE A 79 -6.23 16.46 -1.18
C ILE A 79 -5.33 17.63 -0.80
N THR A 80 -5.45 18.11 0.43
CA THR A 80 -4.64 19.22 0.98
C THR A 80 -3.61 18.74 2.01
N GLY A 81 -3.80 17.55 2.58
CA GLY A 81 -2.95 16.95 3.60
C GLY A 81 -3.57 15.70 4.20
N PRO A 82 -2.98 15.14 5.29
CA PRO A 82 -3.58 14.04 6.04
C PRO A 82 -4.95 14.41 6.60
N ASN A 83 -5.87 13.43 6.60
CA ASN A 83 -7.23 13.63 7.13
C ASN A 83 -7.77 12.31 7.69
N LEU A 84 -8.72 12.37 8.62
CA LEU A 84 -9.38 11.21 9.23
C LEU A 84 -10.40 10.50 8.31
N ASP A 85 -10.62 10.99 7.10
CA ASP A 85 -11.37 10.29 6.05
C ASP A 85 -10.60 9.12 5.45
N ARG A 86 -9.29 9.00 5.75
CA ARG A 86 -8.37 7.97 5.26
C ARG A 86 -7.69 7.25 6.42
N GLY A 87 -7.77 5.91 6.44
CA GLY A 87 -7.01 5.04 7.31
C GLY A 87 -5.77 4.52 6.58
N ILE A 88 -4.61 4.50 7.24
CA ILE A 88 -3.38 3.96 6.66
C ILE A 88 -2.88 2.79 7.50
N VAL A 89 -2.63 1.66 6.84
CA VAL A 89 -1.96 0.48 7.41
C VAL A 89 -0.60 0.36 6.74
N PHE A 90 0.45 0.58 7.51
CA PHE A 90 1.83 0.54 7.04
C PHE A 90 2.39 -0.88 7.07
N GLN A 91 3.38 -1.16 6.24
CA GLN A 91 4.09 -2.44 6.17
C GLN A 91 4.68 -2.89 7.52
N GLN A 92 5.17 -1.96 8.34
CA GLN A 92 5.78 -2.23 9.66
C GLN A 92 4.81 -2.01 10.82
N TYR A 93 3.50 -2.25 10.64
CA TYR A 93 2.44 -2.10 11.64
C TYR A 93 2.30 -0.68 12.23
N ALA A 94 3.37 0.06 12.46
CA ALA A 94 3.45 1.40 13.04
C ALA A 94 2.62 1.53 14.35
N LEU A 95 2.61 0.49 15.19
CA LEU A 95 1.98 0.54 16.51
C LEU A 95 2.85 1.35 17.46
N PHE A 96 2.20 2.10 18.35
CA PHE A 96 2.88 2.80 19.44
C PHE A 96 3.37 1.79 20.48
N PRO A 97 4.69 1.56 20.64
CA PRO A 97 5.20 0.48 21.49
C PRO A 97 4.91 0.69 22.99
N TRP A 98 4.65 1.93 23.41
CA TRP A 98 4.28 2.31 24.77
C TRP A 98 2.77 2.30 25.04
N LYS A 99 1.94 1.97 24.07
CA LYS A 99 0.49 1.85 24.21
C LYS A 99 0.06 0.39 24.13
N THR A 100 -0.94 0.00 24.91
CA THR A 100 -1.55 -1.32 24.82
C THR A 100 -2.29 -1.51 23.48
N ALA A 101 -2.74 -2.72 23.16
CA ALA A 101 -3.54 -3.01 21.97
C ALA A 101 -4.78 -2.11 21.90
N GLN A 102 -5.54 -2.04 22.99
CA GLN A 102 -6.72 -1.16 23.09
C GLN A 102 -6.35 0.31 22.92
N ALA A 103 -5.32 0.79 23.61
CA ALA A 103 -4.91 2.18 23.53
C ALA A 103 -4.35 2.58 22.13
N ASN A 104 -3.78 1.64 21.39
CA ASN A 104 -3.43 1.83 19.99
C ASN A 104 -4.67 2.09 19.13
N ILE A 105 -5.74 1.32 19.33
CA ILE A 105 -7.00 1.48 18.57
C ILE A 105 -7.71 2.78 18.97
N GLU A 106 -7.73 3.12 20.25
CA GLU A 106 -8.35 4.33 20.77
C GLU A 106 -7.72 5.62 20.21
N PHE A 107 -6.47 5.59 19.76
CA PHE A 107 -5.73 6.78 19.34
C PHE A 107 -6.43 7.57 18.22
N GLY A 108 -6.92 6.89 17.18
CA GLY A 108 -7.66 7.56 16.09
C GLY A 108 -9.02 8.10 16.53
N LEU A 109 -9.67 7.42 17.47
CA LEU A 109 -10.94 7.86 18.07
C LEU A 109 -10.73 9.10 18.96
N GLU A 110 -9.59 9.17 19.65
CA GLU A 110 -9.19 10.34 20.44
C GLU A 110 -9.02 11.57 19.56
N ALA A 111 -8.36 11.40 18.41
CA ALA A 111 -8.20 12.49 17.43
C ALA A 111 -9.54 13.00 16.86
N LYS A 112 -10.58 12.15 16.84
CA LYS A 112 -11.97 12.54 16.51
C LYS A 112 -12.73 13.20 17.66
N GLY A 113 -12.14 13.34 18.84
CA GLY A 113 -12.82 13.92 20.00
C GLY A 113 -13.87 13.01 20.67
N ILE A 114 -13.82 11.70 20.39
CA ILE A 114 -14.75 10.71 20.98
C ILE A 114 -14.49 10.57 22.48
N SER A 115 -15.54 10.46 23.30
CA SER A 115 -15.43 10.33 24.75
C SER A 115 -14.66 9.07 25.16
N LYS A 116 -14.01 9.09 26.34
CA LYS A 116 -13.20 7.96 26.84
C LYS A 116 -14.01 6.66 26.96
N SER A 117 -15.26 6.73 27.44
CA SER A 117 -16.14 5.56 27.55
C SER A 117 -16.43 4.96 26.17
N GLU A 118 -16.86 5.78 25.23
CA GLU A 118 -17.20 5.34 23.87
C GLU A 118 -15.96 4.82 23.12
N ARG A 119 -14.78 5.45 23.29
CA ARG A 119 -13.51 4.94 22.71
C ARG A 119 -13.21 3.54 23.19
N SER A 120 -13.35 3.29 24.49
CA SER A 120 -13.09 1.98 25.09
C SER A 120 -14.04 0.91 24.55
N GLU A 121 -15.33 1.21 24.42
CA GLU A 121 -16.31 0.30 23.83
C GLU A 121 -16.02 0.00 22.37
N ARG A 122 -15.76 1.02 21.56
CA ARG A 122 -15.40 0.86 20.15
C ARG A 122 -14.10 0.08 19.98
N ALA A 123 -13.07 0.38 20.77
CA ALA A 123 -11.80 -0.35 20.70
C ALA A 123 -11.96 -1.84 21.01
N LYS A 124 -12.75 -2.20 22.01
CA LYS A 124 -13.09 -3.59 22.34
C LYS A 124 -13.86 -4.28 21.18
N TYR A 125 -14.83 -3.56 20.60
CA TYR A 125 -15.55 -4.07 19.44
C TYR A 125 -14.59 -4.39 18.27
N TYR A 126 -13.66 -3.47 17.93
CA TYR A 126 -12.71 -3.71 16.85
C TYR A 126 -11.67 -4.79 17.18
N LEU A 127 -11.25 -4.93 18.46
CA LEU A 127 -10.44 -6.06 18.91
C LEU A 127 -11.17 -7.39 18.72
N SER A 128 -12.46 -7.44 19.08
CA SER A 128 -13.29 -8.62 18.84
C SER A 128 -13.45 -8.92 17.36
N LEU A 129 -13.66 -7.90 16.53
CA LEU A 129 -13.81 -8.03 15.07
C LEU A 129 -12.58 -8.69 14.41
N VAL A 130 -11.38 -8.42 14.93
CA VAL A 130 -10.13 -9.01 14.44
C VAL A 130 -9.66 -10.22 15.27
N GLY A 131 -10.53 -10.82 16.08
CA GLY A 131 -10.26 -12.05 16.83
C GLY A 131 -9.24 -11.87 17.96
N LEU A 132 -9.15 -10.69 18.58
CA LEU A 132 -8.19 -10.37 19.64
C LEU A 132 -8.86 -9.97 20.97
N SER A 133 -10.06 -10.50 21.25
CA SER A 133 -10.69 -10.38 22.57
C SER A 133 -9.77 -11.01 23.64
N GLY A 134 -9.59 -10.31 24.76
CA GLY A 134 -8.70 -10.74 25.85
C GLY A 134 -7.24 -10.24 25.72
N PHE A 135 -6.89 -9.57 24.63
CA PHE A 135 -5.56 -9.00 24.42
C PHE A 135 -5.53 -7.45 24.59
N GLU A 136 -6.58 -6.86 25.15
CA GLU A 136 -6.77 -5.40 25.29
C GLU A 136 -5.57 -4.71 25.95
N ASN A 137 -5.02 -5.35 27.00
CA ASN A 137 -3.97 -4.80 27.85
C ASN A 137 -2.55 -5.19 27.43
N ARG A 138 -2.39 -5.97 26.34
CA ARG A 138 -1.07 -6.39 25.84
C ARG A 138 -0.37 -5.26 25.08
N TYR A 139 0.92 -5.16 25.27
CA TYR A 139 1.80 -4.24 24.54
C TYR A 139 2.30 -4.89 23.23
N PRO A 140 2.70 -4.10 22.21
CA PRO A 140 3.16 -4.65 20.95
C PRO A 140 4.30 -5.67 21.07
N HIS A 141 5.21 -5.55 22.02
CA HIS A 141 6.30 -6.49 22.22
C HIS A 141 5.85 -7.87 22.73
N GLU A 142 4.65 -7.98 23.29
CA GLU A 142 4.04 -9.23 23.78
C GLU A 142 3.22 -9.96 22.71
N LEU A 143 3.12 -9.41 21.49
CA LEU A 143 2.22 -9.87 20.43
C LEU A 143 3.00 -10.45 19.24
N SER A 144 2.43 -11.47 18.59
CA SER A 144 2.96 -12.00 17.34
C SER A 144 2.84 -10.99 16.19
N GLY A 145 3.53 -11.23 15.07
CA GLY A 145 3.44 -10.38 13.87
C GLY A 145 2.01 -10.27 13.34
N GLY A 146 1.28 -11.39 13.25
CA GLY A 146 -0.11 -11.42 12.83
C GLY A 146 -1.04 -10.65 13.77
N MET A 147 -0.84 -10.77 15.09
CA MET A 147 -1.62 -10.01 16.08
C MET A 147 -1.36 -8.50 15.96
N LYS A 148 -0.11 -8.08 15.75
CA LYS A 148 0.23 -6.66 15.49
C LYS A 148 -0.46 -6.14 14.26
N GLN A 149 -0.50 -6.95 13.20
CA GLN A 149 -1.17 -6.57 11.95
C GLN A 149 -2.69 -6.42 12.15
N ARG A 150 -3.32 -7.35 12.85
CA ARG A 150 -4.75 -7.26 13.20
C ARG A 150 -5.05 -5.98 13.99
N ILE A 151 -4.22 -5.60 14.94
CA ILE A 151 -4.37 -4.35 15.69
C ILE A 151 -4.20 -3.12 14.79
N ALA A 152 -3.24 -3.14 13.86
CA ALA A 152 -3.04 -2.04 12.93
C ALA A 152 -4.26 -1.84 12.00
N ILE A 153 -4.87 -2.94 11.54
CA ILE A 153 -6.11 -2.92 10.76
C ILE A 153 -7.27 -2.39 11.65
N ALA A 154 -7.45 -2.95 12.85
CA ALA A 154 -8.48 -2.51 13.80
C ALA A 154 -8.36 -1.02 14.13
N ARG A 155 -7.14 -0.52 14.39
CA ARG A 155 -6.85 0.90 14.63
C ARG A 155 -7.29 1.77 13.46
N SER A 156 -6.99 1.33 12.24
CA SER A 156 -7.32 2.08 11.03
C SER A 156 -8.83 2.07 10.71
N LEU A 157 -9.55 1.05 11.16
CA LEU A 157 -11.01 0.94 11.00
C LEU A 157 -11.79 1.68 12.09
N ALA A 158 -11.26 1.75 13.32
CA ALA A 158 -12.00 2.17 14.50
C ALA A 158 -12.57 3.59 14.41
N TYR A 159 -11.84 4.52 13.78
CA TYR A 159 -12.32 5.88 13.59
C TYR A 159 -13.18 6.06 12.33
N ASP A 160 -13.62 4.94 11.72
CA ASP A 160 -14.56 4.90 10.60
C ASP A 160 -14.15 5.79 9.40
N PRO A 161 -12.97 5.54 8.79
CA PRO A 161 -12.56 6.25 7.60
C PRO A 161 -13.38 5.79 6.39
N ASP A 162 -13.51 6.65 5.37
CA ASP A 162 -14.13 6.29 4.09
C ASP A 162 -13.23 5.41 3.22
N ILE A 163 -11.91 5.61 3.34
CA ILE A 163 -10.88 4.98 2.53
C ILE A 163 -9.86 4.29 3.43
N LEU A 164 -9.48 3.07 3.09
CA LEU A 164 -8.36 2.35 3.69
C LEU A 164 -7.21 2.23 2.69
N LEU A 165 -6.04 2.67 3.10
CA LEU A 165 -4.78 2.60 2.35
C LEU A 165 -3.89 1.56 3.02
N MET A 166 -3.45 0.55 2.30
CA MET A 166 -2.65 -0.54 2.84
C MET A 166 -1.39 -0.75 2.01
N ASP A 167 -0.22 -0.59 2.63
CA ASP A 167 1.09 -0.78 2.00
C ASP A 167 1.70 -2.11 2.41
N GLU A 168 1.59 -3.12 1.55
CA GLU A 168 2.12 -4.48 1.74
C GLU A 168 1.83 -5.07 3.14
N PRO A 169 0.57 -5.02 3.63
CA PRO A 169 0.28 -5.28 5.05
C PRO A 169 0.58 -6.70 5.49
N PHE A 170 0.68 -7.66 4.56
CA PHE A 170 0.88 -9.07 4.87
C PHE A 170 2.28 -9.59 4.49
N ALA A 171 3.20 -8.70 4.06
CA ALA A 171 4.51 -9.12 3.55
C ALA A 171 5.40 -9.84 4.60
N ALA A 172 5.27 -9.48 5.88
CA ALA A 172 6.08 -10.02 6.98
C ALA A 172 5.46 -11.25 7.68
N LEU A 173 4.36 -11.80 7.14
CA LEU A 173 3.61 -12.91 7.75
C LEU A 173 3.93 -14.24 7.07
N ASP A 174 3.87 -15.33 7.86
CA ASP A 174 3.87 -16.68 7.33
C ASP A 174 2.64 -16.96 6.45
N ALA A 175 2.69 -18.00 5.62
CA ALA A 175 1.67 -18.28 4.62
C ALA A 175 0.27 -18.50 5.23
N GLN A 176 0.17 -19.30 6.29
CA GLN A 176 -1.11 -19.66 6.92
C GLN A 176 -1.76 -18.43 7.58
N THR A 177 -0.98 -17.65 8.34
CA THR A 177 -1.45 -16.40 8.96
C THR A 177 -1.90 -15.40 7.89
N ARG A 178 -1.16 -15.30 6.77
CA ARG A 178 -1.50 -14.43 5.65
C ARG A 178 -2.85 -14.80 5.03
N GLU A 179 -3.08 -16.06 4.71
CA GLU A 179 -4.35 -16.53 4.15
C GLU A 179 -5.53 -16.26 5.07
N THR A 180 -5.38 -16.54 6.35
CA THR A 180 -6.40 -16.23 7.35
C THR A 180 -6.72 -14.73 7.37
N LEU A 181 -5.71 -13.87 7.40
CA LEU A 181 -5.91 -12.42 7.42
C LEU A 181 -6.48 -11.85 6.12
N GLN A 182 -6.17 -12.44 4.97
CA GLN A 182 -6.79 -12.09 3.70
C GLN A 182 -8.29 -12.36 3.72
N SER A 183 -8.70 -13.54 4.16
CA SER A 183 -10.13 -13.91 4.28
C SER A 183 -10.87 -13.01 5.28
N GLU A 184 -10.26 -12.70 6.41
CA GLU A 184 -10.81 -11.77 7.41
C GLU A 184 -10.96 -10.35 6.84
N LEU A 185 -9.95 -9.85 6.10
CA LEU A 185 -10.00 -8.53 5.47
C LEU A 185 -11.12 -8.45 4.44
N LEU A 186 -11.30 -9.50 3.62
CA LEU A 186 -12.44 -9.59 2.70
C LEU A 186 -13.78 -9.56 3.43
N SER A 187 -13.94 -10.35 4.50
CA SER A 187 -15.17 -10.36 5.31
C SER A 187 -15.46 -8.97 5.92
N ILE A 188 -14.44 -8.27 6.40
CA ILE A 188 -14.55 -6.90 6.91
C ILE A 188 -14.98 -5.95 5.78
N TRP A 189 -14.34 -6.05 4.60
CA TRP A 189 -14.67 -5.22 3.45
C TRP A 189 -16.09 -5.46 2.95
N GLU A 190 -16.53 -6.71 2.84
CA GLU A 190 -17.89 -7.07 2.42
C GLU A 190 -18.95 -6.49 3.36
N LYS A 191 -18.68 -6.47 4.66
CA LYS A 191 -19.59 -5.91 5.69
C LYS A 191 -19.60 -4.39 5.69
N THR A 192 -18.43 -3.76 5.50
CA THR A 192 -18.29 -2.30 5.68
C THR A 192 -18.41 -1.52 4.39
N LYS A 193 -18.18 -2.16 3.24
CA LYS A 193 -18.15 -1.55 1.90
C LYS A 193 -17.24 -0.32 1.80
N LYS A 194 -16.16 -0.31 2.59
CA LYS A 194 -15.13 0.74 2.53
C LYS A 194 -14.39 0.69 1.21
N THR A 195 -13.95 1.85 0.72
CA THR A 195 -13.04 1.88 -0.43
C THR A 195 -11.65 1.50 0.04
N ILE A 196 -11.03 0.50 -0.59
CA ILE A 196 -9.70 0.01 -0.22
C ILE A 196 -8.74 0.22 -1.39
N VAL A 197 -7.57 0.80 -1.11
CA VAL A 197 -6.40 0.80 -2.00
C VAL A 197 -5.32 -0.03 -1.33
N PHE A 198 -5.01 -1.16 -1.92
CA PHE A 198 -4.12 -2.18 -1.36
C PHE A 198 -2.90 -2.34 -2.24
N ILE A 199 -1.72 -2.18 -1.68
CA ILE A 199 -0.45 -2.40 -2.38
C ILE A 199 0.10 -3.76 -2.00
N THR A 200 0.51 -4.53 -3.00
CA THR A 200 1.22 -5.80 -2.81
C THR A 200 2.18 -6.09 -3.96
N HIS A 201 3.13 -6.99 -3.72
CA HIS A 201 3.95 -7.64 -4.74
C HIS A 201 3.47 -9.06 -5.05
N GLY A 202 2.49 -9.59 -4.31
CA GLY A 202 1.90 -10.92 -4.49
C GLY A 202 0.78 -10.92 -5.53
N ILE A 203 0.95 -11.65 -6.65
CA ILE A 203 -0.06 -11.70 -7.71
C ILE A 203 -1.29 -12.49 -7.25
N ASP A 204 -1.10 -13.61 -6.57
CA ASP A 204 -2.20 -14.41 -6.02
C ASP A 204 -3.04 -13.59 -5.02
N GLU A 205 -2.37 -12.82 -4.17
CA GLU A 205 -3.02 -11.89 -3.24
C GLU A 205 -3.82 -10.81 -3.98
N ALA A 206 -3.25 -10.26 -5.05
CA ALA A 206 -3.91 -9.23 -5.84
C ALA A 206 -5.19 -9.74 -6.52
N VAL A 207 -5.17 -10.95 -7.08
CA VAL A 207 -6.35 -11.57 -7.69
C VAL A 207 -7.36 -11.99 -6.64
N TYR A 208 -6.90 -12.50 -5.50
CA TYR A 208 -7.79 -12.94 -4.42
C TYR A 208 -8.55 -11.78 -3.78
N LEU A 209 -7.88 -10.65 -3.52
CA LEU A 209 -8.46 -9.51 -2.80
C LEU A 209 -9.14 -8.49 -3.73
N GLY A 210 -8.54 -8.17 -4.86
CA GLY A 210 -8.92 -7.01 -5.68
C GLY A 210 -10.12 -7.24 -6.58
N GLN A 211 -11.05 -6.32 -6.66
CA GLN A 211 -12.05 -6.27 -7.74
C GLN A 211 -11.44 -5.78 -9.04
N ARG A 212 -10.43 -4.91 -8.95
CA ARG A 212 -9.57 -4.51 -10.05
C ARG A 212 -8.11 -4.48 -9.58
N VAL A 213 -7.22 -4.82 -10.50
CA VAL A 213 -5.77 -4.79 -10.27
C VAL A 213 -5.13 -3.80 -11.22
N ALA A 214 -4.54 -2.74 -10.68
CA ALA A 214 -3.71 -1.79 -11.42
C ALA A 214 -2.27 -2.27 -11.45
N VAL A 215 -1.74 -2.54 -12.63
CA VAL A 215 -0.35 -2.94 -12.83
C VAL A 215 0.48 -1.70 -13.12
N MET A 216 1.53 -1.46 -12.33
CA MET A 216 2.46 -0.35 -12.53
C MET A 216 3.69 -0.78 -13.33
N THR A 217 4.21 0.16 -14.14
CA THR A 217 5.49 0.00 -14.84
C THR A 217 6.66 0.03 -13.86
N SER A 218 7.83 -0.41 -14.33
CA SER A 218 9.11 -0.07 -13.72
C SER A 218 9.31 1.46 -13.70
N ARG A 219 10.35 1.91 -12.99
CA ARG A 219 10.63 3.33 -12.80
C ARG A 219 10.92 4.09 -14.12
N PRO A 220 10.32 5.31 -14.33
CA PRO A 220 9.32 5.96 -13.48
C PRO A 220 7.99 5.23 -13.50
N GLY A 221 7.33 5.13 -12.32
CA GLY A 221 6.07 4.41 -12.19
C GLY A 221 4.93 5.08 -12.96
N GLN A 222 4.23 4.31 -13.77
CA GLN A 222 3.01 4.67 -14.50
C GLN A 222 1.98 3.54 -14.33
N ILE A 223 0.72 3.81 -14.59
CA ILE A 223 -0.28 2.74 -14.68
C ILE A 223 -0.18 2.12 -16.08
N LYS A 224 0.33 0.89 -16.14
CA LYS A 224 0.45 0.14 -17.40
C LYS A 224 -0.91 -0.35 -17.88
N GLN A 225 -1.68 -0.96 -16.98
CA GLN A 225 -2.99 -1.50 -17.26
C GLN A 225 -3.79 -1.68 -15.97
N VAL A 226 -5.11 -1.56 -16.06
CA VAL A 226 -6.05 -1.97 -15.01
C VAL A 226 -6.80 -3.20 -15.51
N ILE A 227 -6.84 -4.26 -14.69
CA ILE A 227 -7.46 -5.54 -15.01
C ILE A 227 -8.64 -5.74 -14.09
N ASP A 228 -9.81 -6.00 -14.65
CA ASP A 228 -11.00 -6.39 -13.88
C ASP A 228 -10.86 -7.82 -13.38
N VAL A 229 -11.31 -8.06 -12.15
CA VAL A 229 -11.30 -9.37 -11.49
C VAL A 229 -12.73 -9.67 -11.05
N PRO A 230 -13.51 -10.38 -11.91
CA PRO A 230 -14.96 -10.44 -11.83
C PRO A 230 -15.49 -11.52 -10.85
N PHE A 231 -14.92 -11.60 -9.64
CA PHE A 231 -15.44 -12.51 -8.62
C PHE A 231 -16.34 -11.74 -7.65
N ASP A 232 -17.63 -12.08 -7.60
CA ASP A 232 -18.63 -11.37 -6.83
C ASP A 232 -18.60 -11.68 -5.33
N SER A 233 -18.35 -12.93 -4.94
CA SER A 233 -18.25 -13.37 -3.55
C SER A 233 -16.98 -14.17 -3.33
N ARG A 234 -16.04 -13.63 -2.55
CA ARG A 234 -14.70 -14.17 -2.37
C ARG A 234 -14.47 -14.78 -0.99
N ALA A 235 -15.15 -14.25 0.02
CA ALA A 235 -15.03 -14.76 1.40
C ALA A 235 -15.74 -16.09 1.62
N SER A 236 -16.67 -16.49 0.75
CA SER A 236 -17.47 -17.71 0.84
C SER A 236 -17.02 -18.83 -0.11
N GLU A 237 -16.10 -18.58 -1.03
CA GLU A 237 -15.60 -19.60 -1.97
C GLU A 237 -14.32 -20.21 -1.44
N GLU A 238 -14.43 -21.39 -0.83
CA GLU A 238 -13.30 -22.16 -0.26
C GLU A 238 -12.22 -22.52 -1.27
N ASP A 239 -12.50 -22.41 -2.59
CA ASP A 239 -11.59 -22.87 -3.63
C ASP A 239 -11.42 -21.89 -4.82
N LEU A 240 -11.54 -20.57 -4.57
CA LEU A 240 -11.37 -19.57 -5.63
C LEU A 240 -10.01 -19.69 -6.35
N ARG A 241 -8.95 -20.11 -5.62
CA ARG A 241 -7.59 -20.21 -6.19
C ARG A 241 -7.42 -21.39 -7.16
N SER A 242 -8.27 -22.40 -7.11
CA SER A 242 -8.29 -23.52 -8.06
C SER A 242 -9.16 -23.26 -9.30
N ASN A 243 -9.87 -22.13 -9.34
CA ASN A 243 -10.69 -21.72 -10.48
C ASN A 243 -9.80 -21.41 -11.70
N GLN A 244 -10.22 -21.87 -12.90
CA GLN A 244 -9.50 -21.62 -14.15
C GLN A 244 -9.41 -20.12 -14.45
N GLU A 245 -10.48 -19.36 -14.27
CA GLU A 245 -10.51 -17.90 -14.50
C GLU A 245 -9.53 -17.16 -13.58
N PHE A 246 -9.37 -17.61 -12.30
CA PHE A 246 -8.36 -17.10 -11.38
C PHE A 246 -6.96 -17.30 -11.96
N SER A 247 -6.66 -18.49 -12.48
CA SER A 247 -5.37 -18.82 -13.08
C SER A 247 -5.09 -17.99 -14.34
N GLU A 248 -6.09 -17.73 -15.16
CA GLU A 248 -5.98 -16.90 -16.38
C GLU A 248 -5.67 -15.43 -16.03
N ILE A 249 -6.41 -14.85 -15.08
CA ILE A 249 -6.18 -13.49 -14.62
C ILE A 249 -4.79 -13.36 -13.97
N ARG A 250 -4.42 -14.31 -13.12
CA ARG A 250 -3.10 -14.40 -12.52
C ARG A 250 -1.99 -14.42 -13.58
N HIS A 251 -2.14 -15.25 -14.61
CA HIS A 251 -1.16 -15.37 -15.70
C HIS A 251 -1.06 -14.04 -16.49
N ARG A 252 -2.18 -13.38 -16.74
CA ARG A 252 -2.21 -12.07 -17.42
C ARG A 252 -1.45 -11.00 -16.63
N ILE A 253 -1.70 -10.92 -15.31
CA ILE A 253 -0.98 -9.98 -14.44
C ILE A 253 0.51 -10.31 -14.41
N TRP A 254 0.86 -11.60 -14.28
CA TRP A 254 2.24 -12.07 -14.28
C TRP A 254 2.98 -11.69 -15.56
N ALA A 255 2.37 -11.87 -16.74
CA ALA A 255 2.96 -11.51 -18.01
C ALA A 255 3.31 -10.01 -18.09
N LEU A 256 2.37 -9.15 -17.65
CA LEU A 256 2.58 -7.70 -17.61
C LEU A 256 3.71 -7.31 -16.65
N LEU A 257 3.76 -7.93 -15.47
CA LEU A 257 4.79 -7.64 -14.45
C LEU A 257 6.17 -8.16 -14.86
N ARG A 258 6.24 -9.34 -15.50
CA ARG A 258 7.51 -9.92 -15.97
C ARG A 258 8.27 -8.97 -16.88
N GLU A 259 7.59 -8.35 -17.83
CA GLU A 259 8.21 -7.36 -18.73
C GLU A 259 8.81 -6.19 -17.93
N GLU A 260 8.10 -5.70 -16.91
CA GLU A 260 8.53 -4.57 -16.10
C GLU A 260 9.67 -4.94 -15.15
N VAL A 261 9.67 -6.16 -14.61
CA VAL A 261 10.77 -6.68 -13.79
C VAL A 261 12.06 -6.80 -14.63
N LEU A 262 11.96 -7.35 -15.86
CA LEU A 262 13.12 -7.46 -16.77
C LEU A 262 13.68 -6.07 -17.10
N LYS A 263 12.83 -5.09 -17.44
CA LYS A 263 13.26 -3.70 -17.67
C LYS A 263 13.95 -3.09 -16.45
N ALA A 264 13.42 -3.32 -15.25
CA ALA A 264 14.03 -2.82 -14.00
C ALA A 264 15.43 -3.42 -13.79
N GLN A 265 15.60 -4.73 -14.00
CA GLN A 265 16.88 -5.43 -13.88
C GLN A 265 17.92 -4.93 -14.90
N GLU A 266 17.52 -4.70 -16.14
CA GLU A 266 18.40 -4.13 -17.18
C GLU A 266 18.86 -2.72 -16.81
N LEU A 267 17.96 -1.88 -16.30
CA LEU A 267 18.31 -0.52 -15.84
C LEU A 267 19.31 -0.53 -14.68
N GLU A 268 19.16 -1.44 -13.73
CA GLU A 268 20.09 -1.61 -12.61
C GLU A 268 21.44 -2.10 -13.10
N ARG A 269 21.48 -3.09 -13.98
CA ARG A 269 22.71 -3.65 -14.57
C ARG A 269 23.50 -2.56 -15.31
N ASN A 270 22.82 -1.74 -16.10
CA ASN A 270 23.44 -0.65 -16.85
C ASN A 270 24.01 0.45 -15.92
N LYS A 271 23.34 0.73 -14.80
CA LYS A 271 23.87 1.66 -13.79
C LYS A 271 25.12 1.14 -13.11
N HIS A 272 25.16 -0.13 -12.74
CA HIS A 272 26.36 -0.76 -12.15
C HIS A 272 27.55 -0.73 -13.09
N LEU A 273 27.33 -1.05 -14.38
CA LEU A 273 28.39 -0.97 -15.41
C LEU A 273 28.93 0.45 -15.56
N SER A 274 28.07 1.45 -15.66
CA SER A 274 28.47 2.85 -15.81
C SER A 274 29.25 3.38 -14.59
N THR A 275 28.89 2.94 -13.40
CA THR A 275 29.59 3.30 -12.16
C THR A 275 30.96 2.63 -12.07
N SER A 276 31.07 1.37 -12.49
CA SER A 276 32.34 0.63 -12.56
C SER A 276 33.32 1.27 -13.54
N TYR A 277 32.87 1.66 -14.73
CA TYR A 277 33.68 2.39 -15.72
C TYR A 277 34.17 3.75 -15.21
N LYS A 278 33.33 4.53 -14.53
CA LYS A 278 33.74 5.81 -13.92
C LYS A 278 34.77 5.63 -12.81
N ASN A 279 34.72 4.54 -12.04
CA ASN A 279 35.69 4.26 -10.99
C ASN A 279 37.03 3.74 -11.56
N LEU A 280 37.02 2.98 -12.66
CA LEU A 280 38.22 2.54 -13.36
C LEU A 280 38.95 3.72 -14.00
N SER A 281 38.24 4.61 -14.71
CA SER A 281 38.84 5.81 -15.32
C SER A 281 39.43 6.76 -14.29
N LYS A 282 38.82 6.91 -13.09
CA LYS A 282 39.41 7.69 -11.99
C LYS A 282 40.69 7.06 -11.41
N LYS A 283 40.77 5.74 -11.33
CA LYS A 283 41.98 5.04 -10.86
C LYS A 283 43.12 5.13 -11.87
N GLU A 284 42.83 5.09 -13.18
CA GLU A 284 43.85 5.24 -14.21
C GLU A 284 44.41 6.68 -14.30
N VAL A 285 43.60 7.69 -14.03
CA VAL A 285 44.06 9.08 -13.97
C VAL A 285 44.95 9.32 -12.76
N ILE A 286 44.68 8.71 -11.61
CA ILE A 286 45.49 8.83 -10.39
C ILE A 286 46.80 8.04 -10.51
N ALA A 287 46.85 6.97 -11.32
CA ALA A 287 48.04 6.17 -11.51
C ALA A 287 49.04 6.77 -12.53
N ARG A 288 48.66 7.81 -13.27
CA ARG A 288 49.47 8.50 -14.29
C ARG A 288 49.92 9.90 -13.93
N GLY A 289 49.57 10.41 -12.71
CA GLY A 289 50.02 11.65 -12.14
C GLY A 289 50.92 11.41 -10.92
#